data_80d786ead3a56a448928405f9fbe7e8b
#
_entry.id   80d786ead3a56a448928405f9fbe7e8b
#
_cell.length_a   1.000
_cell.length_b   1.000
_cell.length_c   1.000
_cell.angle_alpha   90.00
_cell.angle_beta   90.00
_cell.angle_gamma   90.00
#
_symmetry.space_group_name_H-M   'P 1'
#
loop_
_entity.id
_entity.type
_entity.pdbx_description
1 polymer ?
#
loop_
_entity_poly.entity_id
_entity_poly.type
_entity_poly.pdbx_seq_one_letter_code
_entity_poly.pdbx_strand_id
1 'polypeptide(L)'
;MHRPLTIGLRYTHKDAWTGGVYYVRNLIKAFGLLSAADRPRLIVVGGDKPALEELRAATGYPRLERLSRSRIQVAPGPKRFWPFGRETDPREEIDLLLMGSPPGLEFRGVQWVPDFQEHRFPEHFPPEELSARLERNARWFAAHRHVMVSSQDVAADLSRHYAQNDNRVHVVRFASFPPVEAIPSDLAALRTRYGLPARYFLCANQFWRHKNHPLVLRALAEAGPDIPPVIFTGLEQDYRDPDYGPSVRRLAAELGVEDRTRFLGFIPRPDQLGLMAGAVAVIQPSLCEGWSTTVEDAKALGRQVLASDIAVHREQLDRNADFFAGGDAAALAMLLRRYAPADPQVTPVDYDQARRRFAEDLLRMCREVVADLRRRRADRLVISPPASAASGA
;
A
#
# COMPACT_ATOMS: atom_id res chain seq x y z
N MET A 1 -3.03 28.69 -19.26
CA MET A 1 -3.61 27.52 -18.56
C MET A 1 -2.57 26.41 -18.57
N HIS A 2 -2.20 25.88 -17.39
CA HIS A 2 -1.31 24.72 -17.32
C HIS A 2 -2.06 23.48 -17.85
N ARG A 3 -1.44 22.74 -18.78
CA ARG A 3 -2.00 21.44 -19.18
C ARG A 3 -1.99 20.49 -17.97
N PRO A 4 -2.98 19.59 -17.83
CA PRO A 4 -2.95 18.54 -16.83
C PRO A 4 -1.69 17.68 -16.99
N LEU A 5 -1.16 17.18 -15.87
CA LEU A 5 -0.01 16.28 -15.88
C LEU A 5 -0.38 14.96 -16.58
N THR A 6 0.61 14.38 -17.26
CA THR A 6 0.54 12.99 -17.73
C THR A 6 1.46 12.14 -16.87
N ILE A 7 0.87 11.22 -16.11
CA ILE A 7 1.57 10.38 -15.14
C ILE A 7 1.60 8.94 -15.63
N GLY A 8 2.80 8.39 -15.80
CA GLY A 8 2.99 6.97 -16.00
C GLY A 8 2.89 6.23 -14.66
N LEU A 9 2.06 5.21 -14.60
CA LEU A 9 1.85 4.39 -13.43
C LEU A 9 2.34 2.98 -13.69
N ARG A 10 3.44 2.58 -13.05
CA ARG A 10 3.93 1.21 -13.17
C ARG A 10 3.03 0.27 -12.39
N TYR A 11 2.37 -0.63 -13.09
CA TYR A 11 1.48 -1.60 -12.49
C TYR A 11 1.73 -3.01 -13.05
N THR A 12 1.83 -3.96 -12.14
CA THR A 12 1.83 -5.39 -12.45
C THR A 12 0.90 -6.04 -11.45
N HIS A 13 -0.14 -6.68 -11.94
CA HIS A 13 -1.04 -7.45 -11.09
C HIS A 13 -0.25 -8.61 -10.46
N LYS A 14 -0.33 -8.75 -9.14
CA LYS A 14 0.27 -9.85 -8.38
C LYS A 14 -0.75 -10.31 -7.34
N ASP A 15 -1.32 -11.48 -7.56
CA ASP A 15 -2.32 -12.07 -6.65
C ASP A 15 -1.80 -12.23 -5.22
N ALA A 16 -0.52 -12.55 -5.08
CA ALA A 16 0.13 -12.73 -3.78
C ALA A 16 0.34 -11.42 -2.98
N TRP A 17 0.17 -10.24 -3.60
CA TRP A 17 0.38 -8.95 -2.92
C TRP A 17 -0.84 -8.03 -3.04
N THR A 18 -1.92 -8.42 -2.40
CA THR A 18 -3.19 -7.69 -2.41
C THR A 18 -3.08 -6.26 -1.90
N GLY A 19 -2.24 -6.00 -0.90
CA GLY A 19 -2.00 -4.65 -0.36
C GLY A 19 -1.49 -3.67 -1.43
N GLY A 20 -0.57 -4.09 -2.29
CA GLY A 20 -0.08 -3.26 -3.39
C GLY A 20 -1.13 -3.00 -4.47
N VAL A 21 -1.98 -3.99 -4.76
CA VAL A 21 -3.10 -3.82 -5.70
C VAL A 21 -4.09 -2.78 -5.17
N TYR A 22 -4.48 -2.87 -3.90
CA TYR A 22 -5.37 -1.87 -3.28
C TYR A 22 -4.73 -0.49 -3.20
N TYR A 23 -3.43 -0.41 -2.92
CA TYR A 23 -2.72 0.86 -2.91
C TYR A 23 -2.83 1.58 -4.27
N VAL A 24 -2.56 0.87 -5.39
CA VAL A 24 -2.67 1.45 -6.73
C VAL A 24 -4.11 1.87 -7.06
N ARG A 25 -5.10 1.05 -6.71
CA ARG A 25 -6.53 1.41 -6.89
C ARG A 25 -6.90 2.66 -6.08
N ASN A 26 -6.46 2.74 -4.82
CA ASN A 26 -6.70 3.90 -3.95
C ASN A 26 -6.01 5.17 -4.50
N LEU A 27 -4.79 5.05 -5.02
CA LEU A 27 -4.05 6.14 -5.66
C LEU A 27 -4.80 6.69 -6.88
N ILE A 28 -5.30 5.80 -7.76
CA ILE A 28 -6.09 6.21 -8.93
C ILE A 28 -7.40 6.88 -8.51
N LYS A 29 -8.10 6.33 -7.52
CA LYS A 29 -9.34 6.92 -6.97
C LYS A 29 -9.09 8.29 -6.35
N ALA A 30 -7.97 8.47 -5.64
CA ALA A 30 -7.58 9.76 -5.10
C ALA A 30 -7.41 10.83 -6.19
N PHE A 31 -6.71 10.52 -7.28
CA PHE A 31 -6.64 11.43 -8.42
C PHE A 31 -8.03 11.74 -9.02
N GLY A 32 -8.97 10.81 -8.91
CA GLY A 32 -10.36 11.00 -9.35
C GLY A 32 -11.12 12.08 -8.59
N LEU A 33 -10.72 12.39 -7.32
CA LEU A 33 -11.34 13.45 -6.50
C LEU A 33 -10.90 14.86 -6.93
N LEU A 34 -9.81 14.98 -7.67
CA LEU A 34 -9.31 16.27 -8.12
C LEU A 34 -10.26 16.95 -9.13
N SER A 35 -10.21 18.27 -9.21
CA SER A 35 -10.92 19.05 -10.22
C SER A 35 -10.58 18.56 -11.63
N ALA A 36 -11.46 18.77 -12.59
CA ALA A 36 -11.20 18.39 -13.98
C ALA A 36 -9.93 19.03 -14.55
N ALA A 37 -9.58 20.25 -14.08
CA ALA A 37 -8.38 20.98 -14.50
C ALA A 37 -7.09 20.40 -13.89
N ASP A 38 -7.17 19.84 -12.68
CA ASP A 38 -6.03 19.29 -11.94
C ASP A 38 -5.84 17.78 -12.15
N ARG A 39 -6.88 17.11 -12.62
CA ARG A 39 -6.90 15.65 -12.77
C ARG A 39 -5.93 15.20 -13.86
N PRO A 40 -4.91 14.40 -13.53
CA PRO A 40 -3.92 13.96 -14.49
C PRO A 40 -4.50 12.97 -15.52
N ARG A 41 -3.83 12.86 -16.67
CA ARG A 41 -3.95 11.70 -17.54
C ARG A 41 -3.06 10.59 -16.99
N LEU A 42 -3.61 9.39 -16.79
CA LEU A 42 -2.86 8.25 -16.26
C LEU A 42 -2.55 7.25 -17.37
N ILE A 43 -1.29 6.84 -17.45
CA ILE A 43 -0.83 5.85 -18.42
C ILE A 43 -0.26 4.66 -17.65
N VAL A 44 -0.93 3.52 -17.71
CA VAL A 44 -0.45 2.26 -17.11
C VAL A 44 0.72 1.74 -17.93
N VAL A 45 1.86 1.57 -17.26
CA VAL A 45 3.13 1.13 -17.83
C VAL A 45 3.41 -0.30 -17.34
N GLY A 46 3.43 -1.26 -18.25
CA GLY A 46 3.85 -2.63 -17.99
C GLY A 46 2.74 -3.65 -17.74
N GLY A 47 1.51 -3.26 -17.49
CA GLY A 47 0.37 -4.19 -17.36
C GLY A 47 -0.09 -4.79 -18.70
N ASP A 48 -0.85 -5.88 -18.65
CA ASP A 48 -1.58 -6.42 -19.80
C ASP A 48 -2.95 -5.73 -19.97
N LYS A 49 -3.69 -6.14 -21.00
CA LYS A 49 -5.02 -5.57 -21.26
C LYS A 49 -6.04 -5.92 -20.18
N PRO A 50 -6.12 -7.16 -19.67
CA PRO A 50 -7.00 -7.49 -18.53
C PRO A 50 -6.74 -6.65 -17.28
N ALA A 51 -5.47 -6.43 -16.90
CA ALA A 51 -5.11 -5.61 -15.75
C ALA A 51 -5.57 -4.15 -15.92
N LEU A 52 -5.51 -3.58 -17.12
CA LEU A 52 -6.05 -2.25 -17.39
C LEU A 52 -7.58 -2.19 -17.24
N GLU A 53 -8.28 -3.19 -17.81
CA GLU A 53 -9.75 -3.25 -17.77
C GLU A 53 -10.23 -3.42 -16.32
N GLU A 54 -9.53 -4.25 -15.56
CA GLU A 54 -9.79 -4.39 -14.11
C GLU A 54 -9.60 -3.08 -13.35
N LEU A 55 -8.50 -2.36 -13.59
CA LEU A 55 -8.27 -1.06 -12.96
C LEU A 55 -9.33 -0.03 -13.35
N ARG A 56 -9.77 -0.02 -14.61
CA ARG A 56 -10.86 0.86 -15.08
C ARG A 56 -12.17 0.54 -14.36
N ALA A 57 -12.55 -0.73 -14.30
CA ALA A 57 -13.75 -1.18 -13.61
C ALA A 57 -13.70 -0.86 -12.10
N ALA A 58 -12.55 -1.11 -11.45
CA ALA A 58 -12.38 -0.90 -10.01
C ALA A 58 -12.30 0.57 -9.60
N THR A 59 -11.92 1.49 -10.51
CA THR A 59 -11.65 2.89 -10.16
C THR A 59 -12.59 3.90 -10.81
N GLY A 60 -13.22 3.56 -11.93
CA GLY A 60 -14.04 4.49 -12.73
C GLY A 60 -13.24 5.68 -13.30
N TYR A 61 -11.91 5.59 -13.38
CA TYR A 61 -11.08 6.73 -13.77
C TYR A 61 -11.20 7.07 -15.27
N PRO A 62 -11.58 8.30 -15.65
CA PRO A 62 -11.98 8.60 -17.03
C PRO A 62 -10.83 8.68 -18.04
N ARG A 63 -9.59 8.92 -17.57
CA ARG A 63 -8.41 9.12 -18.42
C ARG A 63 -7.30 8.11 -18.08
N LEU A 64 -7.67 6.83 -18.03
CA LEU A 64 -6.75 5.72 -17.77
C LEU A 64 -6.45 4.97 -19.08
N GLU A 65 -5.21 5.02 -19.51
CA GLU A 65 -4.75 4.44 -20.77
C GLU A 65 -3.63 3.42 -20.51
N ARG A 66 -3.22 2.67 -21.52
CA ARG A 66 -2.12 1.71 -21.43
C ARG A 66 -1.02 2.01 -22.43
N LEU A 67 0.22 1.97 -21.97
CA LEU A 67 1.38 1.93 -22.84
C LEU A 67 1.86 0.48 -23.03
N SER A 68 1.97 0.01 -24.25
CA SER A 68 2.44 -1.35 -24.53
C SER A 68 3.95 -1.47 -24.23
N ARG A 69 4.38 -2.65 -23.75
CA ARG A 69 5.81 -2.92 -23.46
C ARG A 69 6.70 -2.73 -24.69
N SER A 70 6.22 -3.04 -25.88
CA SER A 70 6.97 -2.88 -27.13
C SER A 70 7.35 -1.43 -27.46
N ARG A 71 6.55 -0.46 -26.96
CA ARG A 71 6.85 0.98 -27.12
C ARG A 71 7.87 1.50 -26.11
N ILE A 72 8.13 0.77 -25.02
CA ILE A 72 9.06 1.18 -23.96
C ILE A 72 10.48 0.66 -24.24
N GLN A 73 10.61 -0.48 -24.92
CA GLN A 73 11.88 -1.17 -25.16
C GLN A 73 12.65 -0.69 -26.42
N VAL A 74 12.11 0.29 -27.14
CA VAL A 74 12.84 0.87 -28.26
C VAL A 74 14.01 1.67 -27.71
N ALA A 75 15.22 1.11 -27.84
CA ALA A 75 16.47 1.81 -27.59
C ALA A 75 16.49 3.13 -28.39
N PRO A 76 17.19 4.18 -27.90
CA PRO A 76 17.37 5.41 -28.66
C PRO A 76 18.19 5.09 -29.91
N GLY A 77 17.50 4.70 -30.98
CA GLY A 77 18.08 4.64 -32.32
C GLY A 77 18.09 6.03 -32.94
N PRO A 78 18.94 6.27 -33.96
CA PRO A 78 18.96 7.54 -34.65
C PRO A 78 17.56 7.86 -35.15
N LYS A 79 17.13 9.12 -34.99
CA LYS A 79 15.83 9.64 -35.42
C LYS A 79 15.59 9.23 -36.88
N ARG A 80 14.80 8.19 -37.12
CA ARG A 80 14.35 7.88 -38.45
C ARG A 80 13.33 8.93 -38.88
N PHE A 81 13.66 9.73 -39.86
CA PHE A 81 12.74 10.62 -40.53
C PHE A 81 11.67 9.76 -41.22
N TRP A 82 10.45 9.77 -40.69
CA TRP A 82 9.29 9.21 -41.38
C TRP A 82 8.55 10.37 -42.06
N PRO A 83 8.23 10.28 -43.36
CA PRO A 83 7.70 11.42 -44.09
C PRO A 83 6.23 11.78 -43.81
N PHE A 84 5.52 11.01 -43.00
CA PHE A 84 4.12 11.26 -42.67
C PHE A 84 3.90 11.15 -41.14
N GLY A 85 3.87 12.32 -40.45
CA GLY A 85 3.45 12.44 -39.08
C GLY A 85 4.56 12.20 -38.06
N ARG A 86 4.80 13.13 -37.16
CA ARG A 86 5.62 12.94 -35.94
C ARG A 86 4.90 11.93 -35.06
N GLU A 87 5.30 10.67 -35.06
CA GLU A 87 5.06 9.81 -33.90
C GLU A 87 5.85 10.40 -32.74
N THR A 88 5.15 11.08 -31.85
CA THR A 88 5.75 11.56 -30.60
C THR A 88 6.21 10.34 -29.82
N ASP A 89 7.47 10.32 -29.40
CA ASP A 89 7.97 9.28 -28.48
C ASP A 89 7.07 9.28 -27.25
N PRO A 90 6.41 8.15 -26.90
CA PRO A 90 5.55 8.09 -25.71
C PRO A 90 6.25 8.51 -24.42
N ARG A 91 7.60 8.45 -24.40
CA ARG A 91 8.45 8.96 -23.32
C ARG A 91 8.41 10.48 -23.21
N GLU A 92 8.15 11.21 -24.30
CA GLU A 92 8.02 12.68 -24.28
C GLU A 92 6.65 13.12 -23.74
N GLU A 93 5.64 12.26 -23.78
CA GLU A 93 4.30 12.56 -23.28
C GLU A 93 4.17 12.41 -21.76
N ILE A 94 4.99 11.54 -21.10
CA ILE A 94 4.93 11.28 -19.67
C ILE A 94 5.76 12.32 -18.92
N ASP A 95 5.12 13.10 -18.05
CA ASP A 95 5.78 14.09 -17.20
C ASP A 95 6.60 13.43 -16.08
N LEU A 96 6.06 12.38 -15.43
CA LEU A 96 6.74 11.57 -14.40
C LEU A 96 6.20 10.14 -14.38
N LEU A 97 6.97 9.23 -13.75
CA LEU A 97 6.60 7.83 -13.51
C LEU A 97 6.42 7.61 -12.00
N LEU A 98 5.30 7.01 -11.60
CA LEU A 98 5.05 6.56 -10.23
C LEU A 98 5.22 5.05 -10.10
N MET A 99 5.52 4.59 -8.88
CA MET A 99 5.71 3.18 -8.52
C MET A 99 6.97 2.56 -9.14
N GLY A 100 7.99 3.37 -9.37
CA GLY A 100 9.23 2.98 -10.02
C GLY A 100 9.25 3.24 -11.52
N SER A 101 10.39 2.94 -12.15
CA SER A 101 10.63 3.23 -13.56
C SER A 101 11.13 2.00 -14.31
N PRO A 102 10.82 1.88 -15.61
CA PRO A 102 11.55 0.99 -16.49
C PRO A 102 13.03 1.42 -16.59
N PRO A 103 13.94 0.49 -16.93
CA PRO A 103 15.33 0.82 -17.21
C PRO A 103 15.47 1.93 -18.26
N GLY A 104 16.34 2.90 -17.97
CA GLY A 104 16.60 4.07 -18.84
C GLY A 104 15.64 5.25 -18.65
N LEU A 105 14.64 5.12 -17.74
CA LEU A 105 13.71 6.20 -17.39
C LEU A 105 13.72 6.54 -15.90
N GLU A 106 14.71 6.07 -15.16
CA GLU A 106 14.84 6.25 -13.70
C GLU A 106 14.86 7.73 -13.30
N PHE A 107 15.43 8.57 -14.15
CA PHE A 107 15.50 10.03 -13.93
C PHE A 107 14.13 10.72 -13.88
N ARG A 108 13.07 10.09 -14.41
CA ARG A 108 11.66 10.57 -14.33
C ARG A 108 10.85 9.82 -13.28
N GLY A 109 11.46 8.87 -12.59
CA GLY A 109 10.78 7.98 -11.68
C GLY A 109 10.69 8.53 -10.27
N VAL A 110 9.53 8.29 -9.66
CA VAL A 110 9.36 8.30 -8.21
C VAL A 110 9.27 6.85 -7.75
N GLN A 111 10.27 6.42 -6.99
CA GLN A 111 10.26 5.08 -6.42
C GLN A 111 9.34 5.07 -5.20
N TRP A 112 8.32 4.23 -5.21
CA TRP A 112 7.52 3.97 -4.02
C TRP A 112 8.12 2.82 -3.22
N VAL A 113 8.21 3.02 -1.89
CA VAL A 113 8.69 2.03 -0.94
C VAL A 113 7.62 1.82 0.11
N PRO A 114 7.08 0.60 0.24
CA PRO A 114 6.05 0.32 1.24
C PRO A 114 6.61 0.32 2.66
N ASP A 115 7.73 -0.34 2.90
CA ASP A 115 8.39 -0.50 4.20
C ASP A 115 9.84 -0.98 4.03
N PHE A 116 10.54 -1.18 5.15
CA PHE A 116 11.91 -1.69 5.24
C PHE A 116 11.99 -2.91 6.17
N GLN A 117 11.08 -3.89 6.00
CA GLN A 117 11.04 -5.10 6.83
C GLN A 117 12.38 -5.84 6.85
N GLU A 118 13.09 -5.90 5.71
CA GLU A 118 14.39 -6.55 5.57
C GLU A 118 15.47 -5.97 6.47
N HIS A 119 15.34 -4.71 6.89
CA HIS A 119 16.25 -4.08 7.85
C HIS A 119 15.80 -4.26 9.30
N ARG A 120 14.48 -4.33 9.55
CA ARG A 120 13.92 -4.47 10.90
C ARG A 120 13.90 -5.92 11.39
N PHE A 121 13.65 -6.84 10.47
CA PHE A 121 13.48 -8.27 10.74
C PHE A 121 14.19 -9.09 9.65
N PRO A 122 15.53 -9.02 9.54
CA PRO A 122 16.28 -9.76 8.54
C PRO A 122 16.06 -11.28 8.64
N GLU A 123 15.79 -11.77 9.87
CA GLU A 123 15.50 -13.18 10.15
C GLU A 123 14.16 -13.68 9.57
N HIS A 124 13.29 -12.79 9.12
CA HIS A 124 12.05 -13.18 8.45
C HIS A 124 12.24 -13.48 6.95
N PHE A 125 13.46 -13.41 6.46
CA PHE A 125 13.77 -13.61 5.04
C PHE A 125 14.80 -14.72 4.86
N PRO A 126 14.63 -15.60 3.85
CA PRO A 126 15.72 -16.45 3.41
C PRO A 126 16.95 -15.60 3.04
N PRO A 127 18.19 -16.05 3.37
CA PRO A 127 19.41 -15.24 3.16
C PRO A 127 19.58 -14.71 1.74
N GLU A 128 19.26 -15.52 0.73
CA GLU A 128 19.35 -15.12 -0.68
C GLU A 128 18.33 -14.03 -1.04
N GLU A 129 17.11 -14.13 -0.52
CA GLU A 129 16.08 -13.09 -0.74
C GLU A 129 16.45 -11.80 -0.02
N LEU A 130 16.96 -11.89 1.21
CA LEU A 130 17.45 -10.73 1.96
C LEU A 130 18.52 -9.98 1.17
N SER A 131 19.55 -10.68 0.69
CA SER A 131 20.62 -10.10 -0.13
C SER A 131 20.06 -9.44 -1.40
N ALA A 132 19.21 -10.15 -2.13
CA ALA A 132 18.58 -9.63 -3.35
C ALA A 132 17.73 -8.38 -3.11
N ARG A 133 17.03 -8.30 -1.96
CA ARG A 133 16.23 -7.12 -1.56
C ARG A 133 17.12 -5.92 -1.25
N LEU A 134 18.17 -6.13 -0.45
CA LEU A 134 19.13 -5.07 -0.08
C LEU A 134 19.84 -4.49 -1.32
N GLU A 135 20.33 -5.35 -2.22
CA GLU A 135 20.95 -4.93 -3.47
C GLU A 135 19.99 -4.19 -4.40
N ARG A 136 18.75 -4.69 -4.50
CA ARG A 136 17.70 -4.04 -5.29
C ARG A 136 17.40 -2.64 -4.75
N ASN A 137 17.24 -2.50 -3.43
CA ASN A 137 16.94 -1.23 -2.79
C ASN A 137 18.11 -0.24 -2.96
N ALA A 138 19.35 -0.70 -2.77
CA ALA A 138 20.53 0.13 -3.01
C ALA A 138 20.56 0.66 -4.45
N ARG A 139 20.33 -0.19 -5.44
CA ARG A 139 20.23 0.22 -6.85
C ARG A 139 19.09 1.21 -7.11
N TRP A 140 17.92 0.98 -6.50
CA TRP A 140 16.77 1.88 -6.67
C TRP A 140 17.06 3.27 -6.11
N PHE A 141 17.61 3.36 -4.89
CA PHE A 141 17.88 4.65 -4.26
C PHE A 141 19.06 5.39 -4.90
N ALA A 142 20.03 4.69 -5.47
CA ALA A 142 21.06 5.31 -6.28
C ALA A 142 20.53 5.84 -7.63
N ALA A 143 19.53 5.17 -8.22
CA ALA A 143 18.99 5.53 -9.53
C ALA A 143 17.86 6.57 -9.47
N HIS A 144 17.08 6.63 -8.37
CA HIS A 144 15.91 7.49 -8.23
C HIS A 144 16.17 8.62 -7.23
N ARG A 145 16.12 9.86 -7.72
CA ARG A 145 16.21 11.03 -6.84
C ARG A 145 14.99 11.21 -5.94
N HIS A 146 13.80 10.88 -6.44
CA HIS A 146 12.56 11.05 -5.72
C HIS A 146 12.05 9.69 -5.21
N VAL A 147 11.79 9.63 -3.90
CA VAL A 147 11.27 8.46 -3.22
C VAL A 147 9.97 8.83 -2.52
N MET A 148 8.91 8.06 -2.74
CA MET A 148 7.63 8.21 -2.06
C MET A 148 7.48 7.10 -1.02
N VAL A 149 7.10 7.50 0.19
CA VAL A 149 6.79 6.60 1.32
C VAL A 149 5.45 6.98 1.93
N SER A 150 4.86 6.09 2.72
CA SER A 150 3.52 6.32 3.27
C SER A 150 3.51 6.85 4.71
N SER A 151 4.66 6.88 5.40
CA SER A 151 4.78 7.35 6.79
C SER A 151 6.11 8.04 7.07
N GLN A 152 6.16 8.81 8.16
CA GLN A 152 7.41 9.36 8.69
C GLN A 152 8.32 8.26 9.22
N ASP A 153 7.76 7.17 9.74
CA ASP A 153 8.50 6.01 10.23
C ASP A 153 9.32 5.37 9.10
N VAL A 154 8.72 5.16 7.92
CA VAL A 154 9.43 4.65 6.74
C VAL A 154 10.42 5.67 6.17
N ALA A 155 10.11 6.98 6.25
CA ALA A 155 11.05 8.03 5.86
C ALA A 155 12.30 8.03 6.76
N ALA A 156 12.13 7.80 8.06
CA ALA A 156 13.24 7.68 9.00
C ALA A 156 14.10 6.45 8.72
N ASP A 157 13.50 5.31 8.36
CA ASP A 157 14.24 4.12 7.95
C ASP A 157 15.07 4.37 6.66
N LEU A 158 14.49 5.03 5.66
CA LEU A 158 15.23 5.41 4.46
C LEU A 158 16.46 6.24 4.80
N SER A 159 16.28 7.25 5.65
CA SER A 159 17.37 8.14 6.08
C SER A 159 18.44 7.40 6.89
N ARG A 160 18.04 6.39 7.68
CA ARG A 160 18.96 5.59 8.49
C ARG A 160 19.81 4.64 7.64
N HIS A 161 19.20 3.97 6.68
CA HIS A 161 19.85 2.88 5.94
C HIS A 161 20.46 3.31 4.61
N TYR A 162 20.02 4.45 4.05
CA TYR A 162 20.40 4.91 2.71
C TYR A 162 20.78 6.40 2.68
N ALA A 163 21.32 6.94 3.80
CA ALA A 163 21.72 8.35 3.96
C ALA A 163 22.75 8.82 2.92
N GLN A 164 23.54 7.89 2.35
CA GLN A 164 24.55 8.19 1.33
C GLN A 164 23.96 8.64 -0.01
N ASN A 165 22.67 8.44 -0.23
CA ASN A 165 22.00 8.85 -1.46
C ASN A 165 21.34 10.23 -1.30
N ASP A 166 21.41 11.07 -2.35
CA ASP A 166 20.72 12.39 -2.37
C ASP A 166 19.24 12.22 -2.76
N ASN A 167 18.50 11.39 -1.98
CA ASN A 167 17.09 11.16 -2.22
C ASN A 167 16.22 12.28 -1.63
N ARG A 168 15.27 12.77 -2.41
CA ARG A 168 14.18 13.62 -1.94
C ARG A 168 13.01 12.74 -1.53
N VAL A 169 12.72 12.68 -0.24
CA VAL A 169 11.67 11.86 0.33
C VAL A 169 10.35 12.62 0.37
N HIS A 170 9.31 12.00 -0.16
CA HIS A 170 7.95 12.51 -0.14
C HIS A 170 7.09 11.58 0.71
N VAL A 171 6.61 12.08 1.85
CA VAL A 171 5.67 11.33 2.69
C VAL A 171 4.25 11.60 2.19
N VAL A 172 3.62 10.57 1.63
CA VAL A 172 2.26 10.64 1.09
C VAL A 172 1.41 9.56 1.75
N ARG A 173 0.68 9.95 2.80
CA ARG A 173 -0.20 9.07 3.56
C ARG A 173 -1.41 8.71 2.73
N PHE A 174 -1.60 7.43 2.45
CA PHE A 174 -2.75 7.04 1.64
C PHE A 174 -4.02 6.88 2.48
N ALA A 175 -5.15 7.14 1.87
CA ALA A 175 -6.46 6.83 2.39
C ALA A 175 -7.10 5.69 1.59
N SER A 176 -7.92 4.87 2.25
CA SER A 176 -8.65 3.78 1.62
C SER A 176 -9.93 4.26 0.95
N PHE A 177 -10.31 3.56 -0.12
CA PHE A 177 -11.59 3.73 -0.82
C PHE A 177 -12.33 2.39 -0.84
N PRO A 178 -12.75 1.87 0.33
CA PRO A 178 -13.52 0.64 0.36
C PRO A 178 -14.81 0.82 -0.44
N PRO A 179 -15.24 -0.20 -1.19
CA PRO A 179 -16.51 -0.18 -1.91
C PRO A 179 -17.66 -0.38 -0.92
N VAL A 180 -17.98 0.67 -0.15
CA VAL A 180 -18.98 0.58 0.94
C VAL A 180 -20.37 0.18 0.42
N GLU A 181 -20.71 0.54 -0.82
CA GLU A 181 -21.94 0.15 -1.50
C GLU A 181 -22.03 -1.35 -1.82
N ALA A 182 -20.89 -2.03 -1.86
CA ALA A 182 -20.80 -3.48 -2.08
C ALA A 182 -20.76 -4.29 -0.78
N ILE A 183 -20.68 -3.62 0.37
CA ILE A 183 -20.72 -4.30 1.68
C ILE A 183 -22.13 -4.90 1.86
N PRO A 184 -22.24 -6.20 2.23
CA PRO A 184 -23.53 -6.82 2.48
C PRO A 184 -24.32 -6.03 3.53
N SER A 185 -25.55 -5.62 3.19
CA SER A 185 -26.42 -4.88 4.11
C SER A 185 -26.91 -5.76 5.26
N ASP A 186 -27.10 -7.06 5.02
CA ASP A 186 -27.47 -8.04 6.05
C ASP A 186 -26.20 -8.69 6.63
N LEU A 187 -25.67 -8.08 7.68
CA LEU A 187 -24.52 -8.61 8.42
C LEU A 187 -24.87 -9.89 9.21
N ALA A 188 -26.15 -10.15 9.51
CA ALA A 188 -26.55 -11.39 10.17
C ALA A 188 -26.46 -12.57 9.20
N ALA A 189 -26.96 -12.41 7.97
CA ALA A 189 -26.80 -13.40 6.92
C ALA A 189 -25.32 -13.64 6.58
N LEU A 190 -24.50 -12.59 6.57
CA LEU A 190 -23.05 -12.71 6.37
C LEU A 190 -22.40 -13.56 7.47
N ARG A 191 -22.71 -13.29 8.74
CA ARG A 191 -22.20 -14.09 9.86
C ARG A 191 -22.64 -15.55 9.74
N THR A 192 -23.91 -15.80 9.42
CA THR A 192 -24.44 -17.15 9.21
C THR A 192 -23.68 -17.90 8.12
N ARG A 193 -23.38 -17.22 7.00
CA ARG A 193 -22.60 -17.81 5.89
C ARG A 193 -21.23 -18.34 6.35
N TYR A 194 -20.56 -17.62 7.25
CA TYR A 194 -19.26 -17.98 7.77
C TYR A 194 -19.29 -18.72 9.11
N GLY A 195 -20.47 -19.08 9.63
CA GLY A 195 -20.62 -19.79 10.90
C GLY A 195 -20.13 -18.97 12.10
N LEU A 196 -20.34 -17.65 12.09
CA LEU A 196 -19.82 -16.74 13.11
C LEU A 196 -20.89 -16.33 14.12
N PRO A 197 -20.51 -16.12 15.41
CA PRO A 197 -21.41 -15.62 16.43
C PRO A 197 -21.75 -14.13 16.22
N ALA A 198 -22.68 -13.64 17.02
CA ALA A 198 -23.11 -12.25 16.96
C ALA A 198 -21.98 -11.27 17.31
N ARG A 199 -21.09 -11.64 18.23
CA ARG A 199 -19.94 -10.83 18.68
C ARG A 199 -18.63 -11.56 18.42
N TYR A 200 -17.67 -10.86 17.86
CA TYR A 200 -16.34 -11.37 17.56
C TYR A 200 -15.34 -10.21 17.39
N PHE A 201 -14.07 -10.48 17.56
CA PHE A 201 -12.97 -9.63 17.15
C PHE A 201 -12.48 -10.05 15.77
N LEU A 202 -11.96 -9.11 14.99
CA LEU A 202 -11.44 -9.39 13.65
C LEU A 202 -9.95 -9.08 13.55
N CYS A 203 -9.14 -10.03 13.09
CA CYS A 203 -7.75 -9.83 12.67
C CYS A 203 -7.64 -10.09 11.16
N ALA A 204 -7.63 -9.01 10.35
CA ALA A 204 -7.73 -9.07 8.89
C ALA A 204 -6.36 -8.83 8.23
N ASN A 205 -5.45 -9.78 8.39
CA ASN A 205 -4.09 -9.69 7.89
C ASN A 205 -3.68 -10.96 7.14
N GLN A 206 -2.86 -10.81 6.08
CA GLN A 206 -2.17 -11.96 5.50
C GLN A 206 -1.22 -12.59 6.55
N PHE A 207 -1.03 -13.90 6.46
CA PHE A 207 -0.22 -14.64 7.43
C PHE A 207 1.27 -14.51 7.13
N TRP A 208 1.80 -13.32 7.46
CA TRP A 208 3.23 -13.03 7.44
C TRP A 208 3.76 -12.87 8.87
N ARG A 209 4.98 -13.29 9.14
CA ARG A 209 5.55 -13.28 10.50
C ARG A 209 5.41 -11.93 11.19
N HIS A 210 5.69 -10.83 10.50
CA HIS A 210 5.57 -9.48 11.07
C HIS A 210 4.12 -9.07 11.41
N LYS A 211 3.09 -9.80 10.95
CA LYS A 211 1.69 -9.56 11.33
C LYS A 211 1.32 -10.15 12.70
N ASN A 212 2.21 -10.96 13.31
CA ASN A 212 2.20 -11.34 14.72
C ASN A 212 0.89 -12.00 15.21
N HIS A 213 0.30 -12.89 14.43
CA HIS A 213 -0.90 -13.66 14.81
C HIS A 213 -0.73 -14.45 16.11
N PRO A 214 0.46 -15.00 16.45
CA PRO A 214 0.68 -15.71 17.71
C PRO A 214 0.39 -14.87 18.96
N LEU A 215 0.64 -13.57 18.93
CA LEU A 215 0.33 -12.67 20.03
C LEU A 215 -1.18 -12.64 20.32
N VAL A 216 -2.00 -12.61 19.28
CA VAL A 216 -3.47 -12.58 19.42
C VAL A 216 -3.98 -13.86 20.07
N LEU A 217 -3.42 -15.01 19.70
CA LEU A 217 -3.78 -16.31 20.27
C LEU A 217 -3.42 -16.39 21.76
N ARG A 218 -2.21 -15.94 22.14
CA ARG A 218 -1.77 -15.88 23.52
C ARG A 218 -2.66 -14.93 24.36
N ALA A 219 -2.95 -13.76 23.81
CA ALA A 219 -3.85 -12.81 24.46
C ALA A 219 -5.27 -13.38 24.64
N LEU A 220 -5.79 -14.11 23.64
CA LEU A 220 -7.09 -14.78 23.74
C LEU A 220 -7.11 -15.86 24.82
N ALA A 221 -6.04 -16.66 24.93
CA ALA A 221 -5.89 -17.66 25.99
C ALA A 221 -5.86 -17.01 27.37
N GLU A 222 -5.06 -15.97 27.54
CA GLU A 222 -4.92 -15.24 28.82
C GLU A 222 -6.18 -14.46 29.19
N ALA A 223 -6.93 -13.98 28.21
CA ALA A 223 -8.14 -13.20 28.45
C ALA A 223 -9.28 -14.02 29.10
N GLY A 224 -9.23 -15.35 29.02
CA GLY A 224 -10.22 -16.23 29.65
C GLY A 224 -11.34 -16.68 28.68
N PRO A 225 -12.22 -17.60 29.15
CA PRO A 225 -13.17 -18.30 28.26
C PRO A 225 -14.33 -17.42 27.77
N ASP A 226 -14.69 -16.37 28.49
CA ASP A 226 -15.87 -15.52 28.22
C ASP A 226 -15.65 -14.49 27.10
N ILE A 227 -14.46 -14.47 26.51
CA ILE A 227 -14.13 -13.52 25.45
C ILE A 227 -14.72 -13.99 24.11
N PRO A 228 -15.37 -13.09 23.34
CA PRO A 228 -15.81 -13.38 22.00
C PRO A 228 -14.66 -13.93 21.12
N PRO A 229 -14.95 -14.84 20.18
CA PRO A 229 -13.91 -15.42 19.36
C PRO A 229 -13.19 -14.38 18.50
N VAL A 230 -11.98 -14.72 18.10
CA VAL A 230 -11.20 -13.97 17.12
C VAL A 230 -11.32 -14.63 15.75
N ILE A 231 -11.70 -13.83 14.77
CA ILE A 231 -11.81 -14.25 13.38
C ILE A 231 -10.57 -13.76 12.64
N PHE A 232 -9.88 -14.67 11.97
CA PHE A 232 -8.71 -14.38 11.14
C PHE A 232 -9.10 -14.48 9.68
N THR A 233 -8.76 -13.44 8.90
CA THR A 233 -8.91 -13.44 7.43
C THR A 233 -7.61 -13.03 6.78
N GLY A 234 -7.30 -13.63 5.64
CA GLY A 234 -6.10 -13.36 4.85
C GLY A 234 -5.53 -14.63 4.27
N LEU A 235 -4.65 -14.49 3.29
CA LEU A 235 -3.96 -15.63 2.71
C LEU A 235 -3.02 -16.22 3.76
N GLU A 236 -3.20 -17.53 4.05
CA GLU A 236 -2.45 -18.24 5.09
C GLU A 236 -1.08 -18.74 4.62
N GLN A 237 -0.73 -18.50 3.37
CA GLN A 237 0.55 -18.93 2.79
C GLN A 237 1.53 -17.76 2.76
N ASP A 238 2.68 -17.92 3.42
CA ASP A 238 3.85 -17.07 3.25
C ASP A 238 4.90 -17.86 2.45
N TYR A 239 5.25 -17.39 1.26
CA TYR A 239 6.26 -18.06 0.43
C TYR A 239 7.66 -18.07 1.06
N ARG A 240 7.92 -17.18 2.03
CA ARG A 240 9.18 -17.09 2.79
C ARG A 240 9.23 -18.10 3.93
N ASP A 241 8.06 -18.45 4.46
CA ASP A 241 7.89 -19.38 5.57
C ASP A 241 6.58 -20.16 5.40
N PRO A 242 6.60 -21.24 4.61
CA PRO A 242 5.40 -22.05 4.34
C PRO A 242 4.78 -22.67 5.60
N ASP A 243 5.56 -22.84 6.68
CA ASP A 243 5.07 -23.41 7.95
C ASP A 243 4.41 -22.35 8.87
N TYR A 244 4.51 -21.07 8.58
CA TYR A 244 3.98 -20.03 9.46
C TYR A 244 2.46 -20.16 9.70
N GLY A 245 1.65 -20.27 8.64
CA GLY A 245 0.20 -20.47 8.78
C GLY A 245 -0.15 -21.74 9.58
N PRO A 246 0.37 -22.91 9.20
CA PRO A 246 0.24 -24.15 10.00
C PRO A 246 0.68 -24.00 11.45
N SER A 247 1.79 -23.32 11.73
CA SER A 247 2.29 -23.11 13.10
C SER A 247 1.33 -22.26 13.96
N VAL A 248 0.69 -21.26 13.38
CA VAL A 248 -0.32 -20.44 14.05
C VAL A 248 -1.53 -21.29 14.44
N ARG A 249 -1.98 -22.20 13.58
CA ARG A 249 -3.08 -23.13 13.90
C ARG A 249 -2.69 -24.14 14.99
N ARG A 250 -1.48 -24.70 14.94
CA ARG A 250 -0.97 -25.58 16.02
C ARG A 250 -0.94 -24.84 17.36
N LEU A 251 -0.46 -23.60 17.36
CA LEU A 251 -0.44 -22.80 18.59
C LEU A 251 -1.85 -22.54 19.15
N ALA A 252 -2.87 -22.37 18.32
CA ALA A 252 -4.25 -22.23 18.79
C ALA A 252 -4.73 -23.48 19.53
N ALA A 253 -4.40 -24.67 19.03
CA ALA A 253 -4.71 -25.94 19.69
C ALA A 253 -3.90 -26.11 21.00
N GLU A 254 -2.59 -25.85 20.97
CA GLU A 254 -1.71 -25.93 22.15
C GLU A 254 -2.17 -25.02 23.28
N LEU A 255 -2.68 -23.83 22.96
CA LEU A 255 -3.22 -22.88 23.93
C LEU A 255 -4.68 -23.15 24.35
N GLY A 256 -5.33 -24.15 23.76
CA GLY A 256 -6.72 -24.49 24.05
C GLY A 256 -7.72 -23.39 23.63
N VAL A 257 -7.41 -22.64 22.57
CA VAL A 257 -8.27 -21.56 22.05
C VAL A 257 -8.84 -21.86 20.67
N GLU A 258 -8.69 -23.08 20.16
CA GLU A 258 -9.13 -23.50 18.83
C GLU A 258 -10.62 -23.23 18.63
N ASP A 259 -11.46 -23.59 19.61
CA ASP A 259 -12.92 -23.37 19.56
C ASP A 259 -13.32 -21.89 19.56
N ARG A 260 -12.43 -21.01 20.00
CA ARG A 260 -12.62 -19.55 20.03
C ARG A 260 -11.88 -18.82 18.93
N THR A 261 -11.38 -19.56 17.94
CA THR A 261 -10.75 -19.00 16.74
C THR A 261 -11.45 -19.49 15.49
N ARG A 262 -11.51 -18.66 14.47
CA ARG A 262 -11.97 -19.04 13.13
C ARG A 262 -10.99 -18.50 12.10
N PHE A 263 -10.43 -19.37 11.29
CA PHE A 263 -9.53 -19.04 10.19
C PHE A 263 -10.31 -19.17 8.88
N LEU A 264 -10.67 -18.05 8.28
CA LEU A 264 -11.52 -18.02 7.08
C LEU A 264 -10.69 -18.02 5.79
N GLY A 265 -9.37 -17.89 5.89
CA GLY A 265 -8.51 -17.77 4.72
C GLY A 265 -8.78 -16.49 3.93
N PHE A 266 -8.53 -16.52 2.63
CA PHE A 266 -8.80 -15.41 1.74
C PHE A 266 -10.27 -15.39 1.33
N ILE A 267 -11.00 -14.36 1.75
CA ILE A 267 -12.44 -14.18 1.47
C ILE A 267 -12.66 -12.96 0.55
N PRO A 268 -13.81 -12.87 -0.14
CA PRO A 268 -14.15 -11.72 -0.96
C PRO A 268 -14.06 -10.41 -0.19
N ARG A 269 -13.54 -9.36 -0.84
CA ARG A 269 -13.35 -8.05 -0.22
C ARG A 269 -14.61 -7.45 0.39
N PRO A 270 -15.79 -7.47 -0.27
CA PRO A 270 -17.02 -7.00 0.35
C PRO A 270 -17.37 -7.74 1.64
N ASP A 271 -17.17 -9.06 1.68
CA ASP A 271 -17.42 -9.87 2.86
C ASP A 271 -16.44 -9.52 3.99
N GLN A 272 -15.15 -9.35 3.67
CA GLN A 272 -14.14 -8.91 4.64
C GLN A 272 -14.50 -7.55 5.27
N LEU A 273 -14.93 -6.59 4.46
CA LEU A 273 -15.38 -5.29 4.95
C LEU A 273 -16.68 -5.39 5.77
N GLY A 274 -17.61 -6.26 5.36
CA GLY A 274 -18.81 -6.55 6.13
C GLY A 274 -18.51 -7.18 7.49
N LEU A 275 -17.58 -8.14 7.54
CA LEU A 275 -17.12 -8.71 8.81
C LEU A 275 -16.39 -7.64 9.65
N MET A 276 -15.63 -6.74 9.03
CA MET A 276 -15.00 -5.63 9.73
C MET A 276 -16.05 -4.67 10.32
N ALA A 277 -17.09 -4.35 9.55
CA ALA A 277 -18.20 -3.51 10.02
C ALA A 277 -19.00 -4.13 11.17
N GLY A 278 -19.09 -5.47 11.25
CA GLY A 278 -19.76 -6.21 12.31
C GLY A 278 -18.89 -6.63 13.50
N ALA A 279 -17.59 -6.37 13.47
CA ALA A 279 -16.68 -6.75 14.56
C ALA A 279 -16.82 -5.84 15.79
N VAL A 280 -16.63 -6.39 16.99
CA VAL A 280 -16.50 -5.59 18.23
C VAL A 280 -15.33 -4.62 18.12
N ALA A 281 -14.17 -5.11 17.70
CA ALA A 281 -13.01 -4.31 17.34
C ALA A 281 -12.15 -5.06 16.30
N VAL A 282 -11.33 -4.29 15.60
CA VAL A 282 -10.30 -4.82 14.68
C VAL A 282 -8.98 -4.90 15.44
N ILE A 283 -8.31 -6.05 15.40
CA ILE A 283 -7.01 -6.26 16.02
C ILE A 283 -5.94 -6.10 14.94
N GLN A 284 -4.97 -5.21 15.18
CA GLN A 284 -3.82 -4.97 14.31
C GLN A 284 -2.52 -5.18 15.09
N PRO A 285 -2.01 -6.42 15.19
CA PRO A 285 -0.92 -6.78 16.10
C PRO A 285 0.47 -6.66 15.49
N SER A 286 0.60 -6.07 14.31
CA SER A 286 1.82 -6.05 13.49
C SER A 286 3.03 -5.49 14.23
N LEU A 287 4.19 -6.10 14.01
CA LEU A 287 5.49 -5.64 14.52
C LEU A 287 6.10 -4.54 13.62
N CYS A 288 5.67 -4.49 12.36
CA CYS A 288 6.14 -3.52 11.36
C CYS A 288 5.05 -3.30 10.32
N GLU A 289 4.91 -2.06 9.92
CA GLU A 289 4.06 -1.62 8.81
C GLU A 289 4.72 -0.43 8.11
N GLY A 290 4.44 -0.26 6.82
CA GLY A 290 4.71 1.02 6.17
C GLY A 290 3.52 1.98 6.27
N TRP A 291 2.32 1.41 6.11
CA TRP A 291 1.00 2.01 6.34
C TRP A 291 -0.04 0.92 6.18
N SER A 292 -0.85 0.67 7.18
CA SER A 292 -1.76 -0.47 7.17
C SER A 292 -3.04 -0.19 6.40
N THR A 293 -3.30 -0.97 5.34
CA THR A 293 -4.59 -0.93 4.62
C THR A 293 -5.75 -1.35 5.53
N THR A 294 -5.55 -2.35 6.39
CA THR A 294 -6.56 -2.80 7.36
C THR A 294 -6.97 -1.69 8.31
N VAL A 295 -6.01 -0.91 8.80
CA VAL A 295 -6.26 0.25 9.65
C VAL A 295 -7.03 1.32 8.88
N GLU A 296 -6.63 1.64 7.64
CA GLU A 296 -7.36 2.63 6.84
C GLU A 296 -8.80 2.20 6.53
N ASP A 297 -9.03 0.91 6.31
CA ASP A 297 -10.40 0.38 6.15
C ASP A 297 -11.22 0.50 7.44
N ALA A 298 -10.63 0.14 8.58
CA ALA A 298 -11.28 0.28 9.88
C ALA A 298 -11.64 1.75 10.17
N LYS A 299 -10.72 2.68 9.90
CA LYS A 299 -10.97 4.13 10.01
C LYS A 299 -12.13 4.57 9.10
N ALA A 300 -12.10 4.14 7.82
CA ALA A 300 -13.14 4.50 6.85
C ALA A 300 -14.54 3.96 7.26
N LEU A 301 -14.57 2.86 8.01
CA LEU A 301 -15.79 2.26 8.55
C LEU A 301 -16.11 2.73 9.98
N GLY A 302 -15.34 3.67 10.54
CA GLY A 302 -15.53 4.19 11.90
C GLY A 302 -15.38 3.13 13.00
N ARG A 303 -14.51 2.12 12.79
CA ARG A 303 -14.37 0.98 13.69
C ARG A 303 -13.28 1.20 14.73
N GLN A 304 -13.50 0.63 15.94
CA GLN A 304 -12.48 0.55 16.98
C GLN A 304 -11.33 -0.35 16.52
N VAL A 305 -10.08 0.09 16.75
CA VAL A 305 -8.86 -0.66 16.44
C VAL A 305 -8.07 -0.90 17.72
N LEU A 306 -7.68 -2.15 17.94
CA LEU A 306 -6.71 -2.53 18.96
C LEU A 306 -5.38 -2.75 18.24
N ALA A 307 -4.47 -1.79 18.33
CA ALA A 307 -3.25 -1.77 17.55
C ALA A 307 -2.00 -1.97 18.40
N SER A 308 -0.99 -2.65 17.85
CA SER A 308 0.33 -2.64 18.45
C SER A 308 0.91 -1.22 18.49
N ASP A 309 1.64 -0.91 19.57
CA ASP A 309 2.23 0.41 19.81
C ASP A 309 3.53 0.57 19.00
N ILE A 310 3.38 0.75 17.70
CA ILE A 310 4.49 1.06 16.79
C ILE A 310 4.30 2.46 16.18
N ALA A 311 5.39 3.10 15.79
CA ALA A 311 5.40 4.49 15.35
C ALA A 311 4.39 4.77 14.24
N VAL A 312 4.30 3.87 13.25
CA VAL A 312 3.36 4.02 12.13
C VAL A 312 1.89 3.92 12.58
N HIS A 313 1.54 3.05 13.55
CA HIS A 313 0.18 3.00 14.06
C HIS A 313 -0.20 4.25 14.85
N ARG A 314 0.74 4.81 15.62
CA ARG A 314 0.58 6.11 16.27
C ARG A 314 0.40 7.26 15.29
N GLU A 315 1.10 7.22 14.15
CA GLU A 315 0.95 8.19 13.08
C GLU A 315 -0.38 8.05 12.33
N GLN A 316 -0.89 6.81 12.22
CA GLN A 316 -2.06 6.47 11.43
C GLN A 316 -3.38 6.63 12.20
N LEU A 317 -3.37 6.43 13.52
CA LEU A 317 -4.54 6.37 14.39
C LEU A 317 -4.53 7.51 15.41
N ASP A 318 -5.46 8.45 15.27
CA ASP A 318 -5.67 9.58 16.16
C ASP A 318 -6.88 9.41 17.07
N ARG A 319 -7.79 8.49 16.72
CA ARG A 319 -9.04 8.18 17.46
C ARG A 319 -9.50 6.77 17.16
N ASN A 320 -10.49 6.29 17.92
CA ASN A 320 -11.03 4.93 17.81
C ASN A 320 -9.94 3.87 17.86
N ALA A 321 -8.95 4.07 18.74
CA ALA A 321 -7.82 3.16 18.87
C ALA A 321 -7.37 3.06 20.33
N ASP A 322 -7.05 1.85 20.75
CA ASP A 322 -6.26 1.56 21.94
C ASP A 322 -4.99 0.81 21.52
N PHE A 323 -3.90 1.11 22.22
CA PHE A 323 -2.60 0.57 21.88
C PHE A 323 -2.08 -0.40 22.93
N PHE A 324 -1.36 -1.42 22.48
CA PHE A 324 -0.68 -2.39 23.32
C PHE A 324 0.75 -2.62 22.83
N ALA A 325 1.69 -2.92 23.70
CA ALA A 325 3.06 -3.25 23.30
C ALA A 325 3.08 -4.53 22.43
N GLY A 326 3.80 -4.52 21.32
CA GLY A 326 3.77 -5.57 20.28
C GLY A 326 4.25 -6.97 20.75
N GLY A 327 4.85 -7.08 21.92
CA GLY A 327 5.23 -8.35 22.58
C GLY A 327 4.38 -8.71 23.79
N ASP A 328 3.42 -7.88 24.19
CA ASP A 328 2.68 -7.99 25.45
C ASP A 328 1.27 -8.57 25.22
N ALA A 329 1.15 -9.89 25.40
CA ALA A 329 -0.13 -10.59 25.29
C ALA A 329 -1.09 -10.18 26.42
N ALA A 330 -0.59 -9.88 27.62
CA ALA A 330 -1.41 -9.48 28.76
C ALA A 330 -2.08 -8.12 28.52
N ALA A 331 -1.34 -7.15 27.94
CA ALA A 331 -1.91 -5.87 27.57
C ALA A 331 -3.04 -6.02 26.53
N LEU A 332 -2.86 -6.83 25.49
CA LEU A 332 -3.93 -7.12 24.54
C LEU A 332 -5.08 -7.88 25.20
N ALA A 333 -4.81 -8.84 26.11
CA ALA A 333 -5.85 -9.57 26.84
C ALA A 333 -6.72 -8.63 27.70
N MET A 334 -6.13 -7.62 28.33
CA MET A 334 -6.88 -6.58 29.06
C MET A 334 -7.82 -5.81 28.11
N LEU A 335 -7.36 -5.45 26.92
CA LEU A 335 -8.19 -4.78 25.92
C LEU A 335 -9.31 -5.70 25.43
N LEU A 336 -9.03 -6.98 25.18
CA LEU A 336 -10.08 -7.95 24.80
C LEU A 336 -11.16 -8.04 25.89
N ARG A 337 -10.80 -8.13 27.17
CA ARG A 337 -11.76 -8.12 28.29
C ARG A 337 -12.56 -6.83 28.35
N ARG A 338 -11.91 -5.68 28.15
CA ARG A 338 -12.57 -4.36 28.16
C ARG A 338 -13.64 -4.25 27.07
N TYR A 339 -13.36 -4.74 25.87
CA TYR A 339 -14.26 -4.63 24.74
C TYR A 339 -15.23 -5.83 24.59
N ALA A 340 -14.99 -6.95 25.26
CA ALA A 340 -15.84 -8.15 25.18
C ALA A 340 -17.35 -7.90 25.43
N PRO A 341 -17.76 -7.06 26.40
CA PRO A 341 -19.20 -6.78 26.64
C PRO A 341 -19.77 -5.76 25.66
N ALA A 342 -18.93 -5.03 24.90
CA ALA A 342 -19.41 -4.00 24.00
C ALA A 342 -20.06 -4.56 22.74
N ASP A 343 -21.13 -3.93 22.29
CA ASP A 343 -21.64 -4.14 20.96
C ASP A 343 -20.74 -3.46 19.92
N PRO A 344 -20.74 -3.94 18.65
CA PRO A 344 -20.03 -3.30 17.57
C PRO A 344 -20.48 -1.84 17.42
N GLN A 345 -19.60 -0.89 17.76
CA GLN A 345 -19.90 0.52 17.67
C GLN A 345 -19.29 1.14 16.42
N VAL A 346 -20.03 2.03 15.78
CA VAL A 346 -19.54 2.88 14.70
C VAL A 346 -19.40 4.28 15.27
N THR A 347 -18.19 4.78 15.34
CA THR A 347 -17.95 6.20 15.62
C THR A 347 -17.80 6.92 14.27
N PRO A 348 -18.72 7.78 13.89
CA PRO A 348 -18.64 8.51 12.62
C PRO A 348 -17.34 9.28 12.52
N VAL A 349 -16.67 9.14 11.38
CA VAL A 349 -15.44 9.85 11.04
C VAL A 349 -15.65 10.52 9.68
N ASP A 350 -15.29 11.80 9.57
CA ASP A 350 -15.20 12.44 8.24
C ASP A 350 -13.96 11.91 7.53
N TYR A 351 -14.09 10.71 6.99
CA TYR A 351 -13.00 10.05 6.27
C TYR A 351 -12.78 10.64 4.87
N ASP A 352 -13.73 11.41 4.35
CA ASP A 352 -13.58 12.09 3.06
C ASP A 352 -12.52 13.19 3.13
N GLN A 353 -12.30 13.79 4.29
CA GLN A 353 -11.18 14.71 4.48
C GLN A 353 -9.82 14.00 4.29
N ALA A 354 -9.67 12.79 4.82
CA ALA A 354 -8.45 11.99 4.63
C ALA A 354 -8.23 11.65 3.14
N ARG A 355 -9.30 11.29 2.42
CA ARG A 355 -9.26 11.03 0.97
C ARG A 355 -8.87 12.27 0.17
N ARG A 356 -9.43 13.44 0.50
CA ARG A 356 -9.07 14.72 -0.15
C ARG A 356 -7.61 15.08 0.10
N ARG A 357 -7.13 14.97 1.35
CA ARG A 357 -5.71 15.20 1.68
C ARG A 357 -4.78 14.29 0.90
N PHE A 358 -5.12 13.00 0.80
CA PHE A 358 -4.33 12.06 0.00
C PHE A 358 -4.23 12.50 -1.46
N ALA A 359 -5.35 12.94 -2.08
CA ALA A 359 -5.36 13.42 -3.46
C ALA A 359 -4.51 14.69 -3.64
N GLU A 360 -4.62 15.65 -2.71
CA GLU A 360 -3.87 16.91 -2.72
C GLU A 360 -2.37 16.68 -2.51
N ASP A 361 -1.99 15.81 -1.57
CA ASP A 361 -0.60 15.47 -1.30
C ASP A 361 0.06 14.76 -2.49
N LEU A 362 -0.66 13.83 -3.13
CA LEU A 362 -0.22 13.19 -4.37
C LEU A 362 0.03 14.22 -5.49
N LEU A 363 -0.92 15.12 -5.70
CA LEU A 363 -0.81 16.14 -6.75
C LEU A 363 0.34 17.10 -6.45
N ARG A 364 0.48 17.55 -5.21
CA ARG A 364 1.56 18.42 -4.77
C ARG A 364 2.91 17.77 -5.02
N MET A 365 3.11 16.54 -4.57
CA MET A 365 4.32 15.76 -4.84
C MET A 365 4.61 15.66 -6.34
N CYS A 366 3.62 15.29 -7.16
CA CYS A 366 3.80 15.18 -8.61
C CYS A 366 4.25 16.52 -9.23
N ARG A 367 3.68 17.65 -8.81
CA ARG A 367 4.05 18.99 -9.28
C ARG A 367 5.48 19.36 -8.87
N GLU A 368 5.87 19.08 -7.65
CA GLU A 368 7.24 19.31 -7.13
C GLU A 368 8.28 18.49 -7.92
N VAL A 369 8.00 17.21 -8.15
CA VAL A 369 8.86 16.32 -8.94
C VAL A 369 9.01 16.85 -10.36
N VAL A 370 7.92 17.15 -11.05
CA VAL A 370 7.95 17.69 -12.43
C VAL A 370 8.71 19.01 -12.50
N ALA A 371 8.53 19.88 -11.50
CA ALA A 371 9.28 21.15 -11.44
C ALA A 371 10.78 20.92 -11.26
N ASP A 372 11.21 19.96 -10.42
CA ASP A 372 12.61 19.59 -10.27
C ASP A 372 13.20 19.00 -11.56
N LEU A 373 12.48 18.10 -12.22
CA LEU A 373 12.90 17.50 -13.48
C LEU A 373 13.09 18.55 -14.60
N ARG A 374 12.20 19.54 -14.66
CA ARG A 374 12.29 20.63 -15.65
C ARG A 374 13.49 21.53 -15.39
N ARG A 375 13.75 21.92 -14.13
CA ARG A 375 14.95 22.71 -13.77
C ARG A 375 16.23 21.99 -14.19
N ARG A 376 16.40 20.72 -13.83
CA ARG A 376 17.59 19.93 -14.17
C ARG A 376 17.81 19.76 -15.67
N ARG A 377 16.72 19.67 -16.45
CA ARG A 377 16.82 19.64 -17.91
C ARG A 377 17.33 20.97 -18.45
N ALA A 378 16.86 22.08 -17.92
CA ALA A 378 17.32 23.42 -18.30
C ALA A 378 18.82 23.62 -17.97
N ASP A 379 19.24 23.23 -16.75
CA ASP A 379 20.64 23.34 -16.31
C ASP A 379 21.58 22.53 -17.20
N ARG A 380 21.20 21.31 -17.61
CA ARG A 380 22.00 20.48 -18.52
C ARG A 380 22.15 21.12 -19.92
N LEU A 381 21.14 21.80 -20.40
CA LEU A 381 21.18 22.50 -21.71
C LEU A 381 22.10 23.74 -21.68
N VAL A 382 22.21 24.40 -20.53
CA VAL A 382 23.10 25.55 -20.34
C VAL A 382 24.58 25.13 -20.26
N ILE A 383 24.85 23.97 -19.67
CA ILE A 383 26.23 23.45 -19.46
C ILE A 383 26.82 22.84 -20.75
N SER A 384 25.99 22.45 -21.72
CA SER A 384 26.42 21.94 -23.01
C SER A 384 26.16 23.00 -24.10
N PRO A 385 27.08 23.93 -24.37
CA PRO A 385 26.93 24.84 -25.48
C PRO A 385 26.86 24.04 -26.79
N PRO A 386 26.11 24.51 -27.80
CA PRO A 386 26.06 23.84 -29.08
C PRO A 386 27.48 23.73 -29.65
N ALA A 387 27.86 22.52 -30.05
CA ALA A 387 29.12 22.31 -30.75
C ALA A 387 29.19 23.33 -31.89
N SER A 388 30.12 24.27 -31.77
CA SER A 388 30.38 25.26 -32.83
C SER A 388 30.62 24.50 -34.11
N ALA A 389 29.84 24.78 -35.14
CA ALA A 389 30.13 24.35 -36.50
C ALA A 389 31.53 24.88 -36.81
N ALA A 390 32.53 24.02 -36.78
CA ALA A 390 33.79 24.29 -37.37
C ALA A 390 33.56 24.38 -38.88
N SER A 391 33.38 25.61 -39.36
CA SER A 391 33.49 25.95 -40.74
C SER A 391 34.95 25.78 -41.12
N GLY A 392 35.29 24.64 -41.75
CA GLY A 392 36.55 24.47 -42.40
C GLY A 392 36.65 25.42 -43.61
N ALA A 393 37.69 26.17 -43.61
CA ALA A 393 38.23 26.81 -44.80
C ALA A 393 39.01 25.78 -45.62
#